data_ff1d7dcff101b8de580d99ec9ebdb2d9
#
_entry.id   ff1d7dcff101b8de580d99ec9ebdb2d9
#
_cell.length_a   1.000
_cell.length_b   1.000
_cell.length_c   1.000
_cell.angle_alpha   90.00
_cell.angle_beta   90.00
_cell.angle_gamma   90.00
#
_symmetry.space_group_name_H-M   'P 1'
#
loop_
_entity.id
_entity.type
_entity.pdbx_description
1 polymer ?
#
loop_
_entity_poly.entity_id
_entity_poly.type
_entity_poly.pdbx_seq_one_letter_code
_entity_poly.pdbx_strand_id
1 'polypeptide(L)' 'MLKAKTARKAANKYEQKLNRMELKDISKLINEAAHQGYTGLTWYGNIRKDNIHTLRKDGYKVTRAAHRVFDIGW' A
#
# COMPACT_ATOMS: atom_id res chain seq x y z
N MET A 1 33.05 -6.11 7.58
CA MET A 1 31.83 -6.65 6.94
C MET A 1 30.68 -6.64 7.93
N LEU A 2 29.48 -6.25 7.50
CA LEU A 2 28.30 -6.27 8.34
C LEU A 2 27.89 -7.71 8.67
N LYS A 3 27.49 -7.94 9.92
CA LYS A 3 26.90 -9.22 10.31
C LYS A 3 25.51 -9.35 9.66
N ALA A 4 25.13 -10.58 9.33
CA ALA A 4 23.83 -10.86 8.68
C ALA A 4 22.64 -10.27 9.46
N LYS A 5 22.69 -10.32 10.79
CA LYS A 5 21.67 -9.74 11.67
C LYS A 5 21.53 -8.22 11.46
N THR A 6 22.66 -7.51 11.34
CA THR A 6 22.66 -6.06 11.11
C THR A 6 22.16 -5.72 9.71
N ALA A 7 22.58 -6.49 8.70
CA ALA A 7 22.09 -6.32 7.33
C ALA A 7 20.58 -6.56 7.24
N ARG A 8 20.05 -7.56 7.94
CA ARG A 8 18.62 -7.85 8.02
C ARG A 8 17.81 -6.70 8.64
N LYS A 9 18.32 -6.13 9.73
CA LYS A 9 17.69 -4.97 10.37
C LYS A 9 17.63 -3.76 9.44
N ALA A 10 18.72 -3.49 8.72
CA ALA A 10 18.75 -2.38 7.76
C ALA A 10 17.78 -2.62 6.61
N ALA A 11 17.72 -3.85 6.07
CA ALA A 11 16.77 -4.21 5.02
C ALA A 11 15.32 -4.07 5.49
N ASN A 12 15.00 -4.53 6.71
CA ASN A 12 13.66 -4.41 7.27
C ASN A 12 13.24 -2.94 7.45
N LYS A 13 14.13 -2.08 7.91
CA LYS A 13 13.86 -0.64 8.02
C LYS A 13 13.58 0.00 6.67
N TYR A 14 14.32 -0.39 5.65
CA TYR A 14 14.13 0.10 4.29
C TYR A 14 12.76 -0.33 3.73
N GLU A 15 12.39 -1.59 3.91
CA GLU A 15 11.07 -2.09 3.49
C GLU A 15 9.93 -1.38 4.20
N GLN A 16 10.05 -1.15 5.51
CA GLN A 16 9.06 -0.40 6.28
C GLN A 16 8.91 1.04 5.76
N LYS A 17 10.01 1.67 5.38
CA LYS A 17 9.99 2.99 4.78
C LYS A 17 9.24 2.99 3.45
N LEU A 18 9.52 2.03 2.58
CA LEU A 18 8.83 1.88 1.29
C LEU A 18 7.33 1.62 1.49
N ASN A 19 6.97 0.77 2.43
CA ASN A 19 5.57 0.49 2.77
C ASN A 19 4.85 1.78 3.20
N ARG A 20 5.46 2.58 4.05
CA ARG A 20 4.86 3.85 4.52
C ARG A 20 4.70 4.85 3.39
N MET A 21 5.69 4.97 2.50
CA MET A 21 5.61 5.88 1.36
C MET A 21 4.48 5.50 0.41
N GLU A 22 4.37 4.22 0.07
CA GLU A 22 3.31 3.71 -0.79
C GLU A 22 1.94 3.91 -0.14
N LEU A 23 1.80 3.56 1.14
CA LEU A 23 0.54 3.71 1.85
C LEU A 23 0.12 5.17 1.97
N LYS A 24 1.07 6.08 2.14
CA LYS A 24 0.82 7.52 2.13
C LYS A 24 0.25 7.99 0.80
N ASP A 25 0.82 7.54 -0.31
CA ASP A 25 0.35 7.89 -1.66
C ASP A 25 -1.06 7.33 -1.91
N ILE A 26 -1.31 6.09 -1.54
CA ILE A 26 -2.63 5.47 -1.65
C ILE A 26 -3.64 6.22 -0.79
N SER A 27 -3.30 6.55 0.44
CA SER A 27 -4.17 7.29 1.37
C SER A 27 -4.53 8.68 0.84
N LYS A 28 -3.59 9.35 0.20
CA LYS A 28 -3.82 10.64 -0.44
C LYS A 28 -4.86 10.53 -1.54
N LEU A 29 -4.74 9.54 -2.41
CA LEU A 29 -5.68 9.31 -3.49
C LEU A 29 -7.07 8.91 -2.98
N ILE A 30 -7.13 8.07 -1.95
CA ILE A 30 -8.40 7.71 -1.30
C ILE A 30 -9.08 8.96 -0.75
N ASN A 31 -8.32 9.81 -0.05
CA ASN A 31 -8.86 11.03 0.53
C ASN A 31 -9.39 11.98 -0.54
N GLU A 32 -8.66 12.17 -1.63
CA GLU A 32 -9.11 13.00 -2.76
C GLU A 32 -10.38 12.43 -3.40
N ALA A 33 -10.42 11.13 -3.66
CA ALA A 33 -11.59 10.48 -4.25
C ALA A 33 -12.82 10.56 -3.33
N ALA A 34 -12.65 10.33 -2.04
CA ALA A 34 -13.72 10.41 -1.05
C ALA A 34 -14.31 11.83 -0.96
N HIS A 35 -13.47 12.86 -1.02
CA HIS A 35 -13.93 14.26 -1.03
C HIS A 35 -14.71 14.64 -2.29
N GLN A 36 -14.54 13.89 -3.37
CA GLN A 36 -15.29 14.05 -4.61
C GLN A 36 -16.56 13.18 -4.66
N GLY A 37 -16.84 12.44 -3.58
CA GLY A 37 -18.02 11.59 -3.49
C GLY A 37 -17.85 10.19 -4.05
N TYR A 38 -16.65 9.79 -4.43
CA TYR A 38 -16.38 8.42 -4.89
C TYR A 38 -16.28 7.45 -3.72
N THR A 39 -16.68 6.20 -3.96
CA THR A 39 -16.59 5.11 -2.99
C THR A 39 -15.53 4.08 -3.35
N GLY A 40 -14.70 4.39 -4.32
CA GLY A 40 -13.60 3.54 -4.76
C GLY A 40 -12.70 4.25 -5.73
N LEU A 41 -11.55 3.64 -5.97
CA LEU A 41 -10.58 4.12 -6.96
C LEU A 41 -9.84 2.92 -7.57
N THR A 42 -9.19 3.17 -8.69
CA THR A 42 -8.30 2.21 -9.34
C THR A 42 -6.86 2.65 -9.14
N TRP A 43 -6.05 1.76 -8.60
CA TRP A 43 -4.62 1.97 -8.41
C TRP A 43 -3.84 1.26 -9.52
N TYR A 44 -3.05 2.02 -10.26
CA TYR A 44 -2.18 1.48 -11.31
C TYR A 44 -0.78 1.28 -10.76
N GLY A 45 -0.34 0.04 -10.73
CA GLY A 45 0.93 -0.38 -10.19
C GLY A 45 0.74 -1.50 -9.16
N ASN A 46 1.84 -2.05 -8.67
CA ASN A 46 1.77 -3.04 -7.60
C ASN A 46 1.50 -2.37 -6.26
N ILE A 47 0.79 -3.09 -5.41
CA ILE A 47 0.66 -2.73 -4.00
C ILE A 47 1.43 -3.78 -3.20
N ARG A 48 2.27 -3.32 -2.28
CA ARG A 48 3.04 -4.22 -1.41
C ARG A 48 2.07 -5.03 -0.54
N LYS A 49 2.41 -6.29 -0.34
CA LYS A 49 1.55 -7.26 0.35
C LYS A 49 1.14 -6.79 1.74
N ASP A 50 2.08 -6.21 2.48
CA ASP A 50 1.80 -5.67 3.83
C ASP A 50 0.79 -4.53 3.78
N ASN A 51 0.84 -3.70 2.76
CA ASN A 51 -0.10 -2.59 2.59
C ASN A 51 -1.49 -3.07 2.17
N ILE A 52 -1.57 -4.11 1.36
CA ILE A 52 -2.85 -4.76 1.05
C ILE A 52 -3.51 -5.26 2.33
N HIS A 53 -2.72 -5.91 3.18
CA HIS A 53 -3.20 -6.42 4.47
C HIS A 53 -3.69 -5.27 5.37
N THR A 54 -2.91 -4.20 5.46
CA THR A 54 -3.26 -3.01 6.26
C THR A 54 -4.56 -2.38 5.78
N LEU A 55 -4.71 -2.19 4.47
CA LEU A 55 -5.92 -1.62 3.89
C LEU A 55 -7.15 -2.50 4.18
N ARG A 56 -7.03 -3.79 4.00
CA ARG A 56 -8.12 -4.74 4.29
C ARG A 56 -8.50 -4.74 5.77
N LYS A 57 -7.51 -4.66 6.65
CA LYS A 57 -7.73 -4.57 8.10
C LYS A 57 -8.49 -3.30 8.48
N ASP A 58 -8.24 -2.21 7.77
CA ASP A 58 -8.94 -0.93 8.00
C ASP A 58 -10.33 -0.87 7.32
N GLY A 59 -10.77 -1.95 6.71
CA GLY A 59 -12.11 -2.05 6.13
C GLY A 59 -12.20 -1.79 4.64
N TYR A 60 -11.08 -1.51 3.97
CA TYR A 60 -11.08 -1.33 2.52
C TYR A 60 -11.17 -2.67 1.80
N LYS A 61 -11.88 -2.67 0.66
CA LYS A 61 -11.88 -3.81 -0.24
C LYS A 61 -10.79 -3.60 -1.27
N VAL A 62 -9.80 -4.49 -1.28
CA VAL A 62 -8.69 -4.44 -2.22
C VAL A 62 -8.76 -5.68 -3.10
N THR A 63 -9.00 -5.46 -4.39
CA THR A 63 -9.16 -6.53 -5.38
C THR A 63 -8.20 -6.29 -6.53
N ARG A 64 -7.49 -7.33 -6.93
CA ARG A 64 -6.63 -7.27 -8.10
C ARG A 64 -7.49 -7.41 -9.36
N ALA A 65 -7.60 -6.33 -10.13
CA ALA A 65 -8.41 -6.32 -11.36
C ALA A 65 -7.64 -6.89 -12.55
N ALA A 66 -6.33 -6.61 -12.62
CA ALA A 66 -5.45 -7.08 -13.68
C ALA A 66 -4.01 -7.05 -13.19
N HIS A 67 -3.05 -7.41 -14.06
CA HIS A 67 -1.63 -7.28 -13.74
C HIS A 67 -1.32 -5.80 -13.42
N ARG A 68 -0.80 -5.54 -12.23
CA ARG A 68 -0.49 -4.18 -11.73
C ARG A 68 -1.69 -3.23 -11.72
N VAL A 69 -2.89 -3.76 -11.56
CA VAL A 69 -4.11 -2.94 -11.42
C VAL A 69 -4.91 -3.45 -10.25
N PHE A 70 -5.20 -2.56 -9.31
CA PHE A 70 -5.98 -2.88 -8.12
C PHE A 70 -7.18 -1.95 -8.00
N ASP A 71 -8.31 -2.51 -7.63
CA ASP A 71 -9.49 -1.74 -7.25
C ASP A 71 -9.53 -1.66 -5.72
N ILE A 72 -9.64 -0.45 -5.22
CA ILE A 72 -9.74 -0.17 -3.79
C ILE A 72 -11.09 0.48 -3.54
N GLY A 73 -11.92 -0.17 -2.72
CA GLY A 73 -13.26 0.29 -2.42
C GLY A 73 -13.47 0.55 -0.92
N TRP A 74 -14.42 1.39 -0.60
CA TRP A 74 -14.81 1.67 0.78
C TRP A 74 -16.32 1.95 0.99
#